data_071cf1f9708f4805936a6ec273ef0c41
#
_entry.id   071cf1f9708f4805936a6ec273ef0c41
#
_cell.length_a   1.000
_cell.length_b   1.000
_cell.length_c   1.000
_cell.angle_alpha   90.00
_cell.angle_beta   90.00
_cell.angle_gamma   90.00
#
_symmetry.space_group_name_H-M   'P 1'
#
loop_
_entity.id
_entity.type
_entity.pdbx_description
1 polymer ?
#
loop_
_entity_poly.entity_id
_entity_poly.type
_entity_poly.pdbx_seq_one_letter_code
_entity_poly.pdbx_strand_id
1 'polypeptide(L)'
;MSGRVSKSIKNAEVNLIFYFLALFLAFFSRKIFLECLGAEFIGLNGTLSNILGYLNLVELGIGGSIGYLLYKPLQQKNKIEISEILSVFGYLYNWIGGIILGAGILISLFFPLIFGNTPLGLGIVYFSFYSILGSSLIGYFINYRQILLSADQKNYLVAIYTQSANLIKTLLQIYLAYNYKNLYLWVAIEFLFAIIGCIILNWKINKEYPWLRTNKTKGRSLLKKYPSILTYTRQIFIHKIKDFLIYRSDELFIFLFVSLKMVAFYGNYTIVITKIGQLFSSILGSMEASIGNLVAEGNKQNILKVFWEITTIRHFVAGFLCFSIYHLLEPFICLWLGAEYILSHEILILLVLSIYIGTSRGSVDMFNATHGLFADTWTAWLELIMTIVITLIGGYLWGIAGILLNKVITTTLIGLLWKPYYLFHSGLHMNYSIYWKGASRNYIVSIVSFIIAHILLDLFSTSPSNYLELLYIGLLAVSIYLIINLTLIYLFCKGAKDFYLRVQSILHFRK
;
A
#
# COMPACT_ATOMS: atom_id res chain seq x y z
N MET A 1 27.62 -14.56 8.55
CA MET A 1 26.92 -13.86 7.45
C MET A 1 25.98 -14.77 6.65
N SER A 2 26.31 -16.06 6.40
CA SER A 2 25.47 -16.99 5.61
C SER A 2 24.03 -17.18 6.12
N GLY A 3 23.80 -17.25 7.43
CA GLY A 3 22.46 -17.48 7.97
C GLY A 3 21.47 -16.31 7.81
N ARG A 4 21.91 -15.04 7.76
CA ARG A 4 21.04 -13.88 7.54
C ARG A 4 20.61 -13.75 6.09
N VAL A 5 21.53 -13.98 5.16
CA VAL A 5 21.26 -13.99 3.72
C VAL A 5 20.27 -15.09 3.39
N SER A 6 20.45 -16.30 3.92
CA SER A 6 19.54 -17.43 3.75
C SER A 6 18.13 -17.12 4.26
N LYS A 7 17.97 -16.50 5.44
CA LYS A 7 16.67 -16.08 5.96
C LYS A 7 16.01 -15.00 5.06
N SER A 8 16.79 -14.05 4.55
CA SER A 8 16.27 -13.01 3.65
C SER A 8 15.78 -13.58 2.33
N ILE A 9 16.54 -14.51 1.73
CA ILE A 9 16.12 -15.20 0.51
C ILE A 9 14.82 -15.97 0.76
N LYS A 10 14.77 -16.76 1.84
CA LYS A 10 13.56 -17.51 2.20
C LYS A 10 12.34 -16.63 2.45
N ASN A 11 12.53 -15.47 3.09
CA ASN A 11 11.46 -14.48 3.24
C ASN A 11 10.96 -13.98 1.87
N ALA A 12 11.87 -13.69 0.95
CA ALA A 12 11.52 -13.22 -0.39
C ALA A 12 10.77 -14.29 -1.19
N GLU A 13 11.29 -15.52 -1.21
CA GLU A 13 10.67 -16.66 -1.91
C GLU A 13 9.25 -16.94 -1.42
N VAL A 14 9.09 -17.08 -0.10
CA VAL A 14 7.78 -17.36 0.50
C VAL A 14 6.79 -16.24 0.23
N ASN A 15 7.22 -14.98 0.43
CA ASN A 15 6.34 -13.84 0.17
C ASN A 15 5.93 -13.76 -1.31
N LEU A 16 6.84 -14.07 -2.23
CA LEU A 16 6.55 -14.04 -3.67
C LEU A 16 5.54 -15.12 -4.08
N ILE A 17 5.71 -16.35 -3.58
CA ILE A 17 4.78 -17.47 -3.83
C ILE A 17 3.37 -17.09 -3.32
N PHE A 18 3.27 -16.69 -2.05
CA PHE A 18 1.97 -16.31 -1.48
C PHE A 18 1.38 -15.07 -2.14
N TYR A 19 2.20 -14.14 -2.62
CA TYR A 19 1.74 -12.98 -3.37
C TYR A 19 1.00 -13.40 -4.65
N PHE A 20 1.58 -14.27 -5.46
CA PHE A 20 0.94 -14.74 -6.69
C PHE A 20 -0.29 -15.59 -6.42
N LEU A 21 -0.25 -16.49 -5.43
CA LEU A 21 -1.42 -17.27 -5.03
C LEU A 21 -2.56 -16.37 -4.54
N ALA A 22 -2.26 -15.39 -3.69
CA ALA A 22 -3.25 -14.45 -3.19
C ALA A 22 -3.78 -13.52 -4.30
N LEU A 23 -2.93 -13.12 -5.25
CA LEU A 23 -3.32 -12.33 -6.42
C LEU A 23 -4.34 -13.08 -7.27
N PHE A 24 -4.00 -14.30 -7.67
CA PHE A 24 -4.91 -15.15 -8.46
C PHE A 24 -6.24 -15.37 -7.73
N LEU A 25 -6.17 -15.74 -6.45
CA LEU A 25 -7.37 -15.99 -5.66
C LEU A 25 -8.22 -14.73 -5.45
N ALA A 26 -7.61 -13.56 -5.31
CA ALA A 26 -8.33 -12.30 -5.15
C ALA A 26 -9.17 -11.96 -6.40
N PHE A 27 -8.63 -12.13 -7.60
CA PHE A 27 -9.37 -11.91 -8.83
C PHE A 27 -10.50 -12.93 -9.01
N PHE A 28 -10.23 -14.20 -8.75
CA PHE A 28 -11.22 -15.25 -8.89
C PHE A 28 -12.35 -15.12 -7.86
N SER A 29 -12.02 -14.90 -6.59
CA SER A 29 -13.00 -14.74 -5.51
C SER A 29 -13.85 -13.48 -5.68
N ARG A 30 -13.27 -12.39 -6.17
CA ARG A 30 -13.98 -11.11 -6.32
C ARG A 30 -15.20 -11.22 -7.22
N LYS A 31 -15.04 -11.90 -8.37
CA LYS A 31 -16.15 -12.15 -9.31
C LYS A 31 -17.28 -12.94 -8.62
N ILE A 32 -16.94 -14.08 -8.01
CA ILE A 32 -17.91 -14.95 -7.34
C ILE A 32 -18.63 -14.20 -6.21
N PHE A 33 -17.90 -13.43 -5.40
CA PHE A 33 -18.53 -12.70 -4.29
C PHE A 33 -19.46 -11.59 -4.79
N LEU A 34 -19.14 -10.90 -5.87
CA LEU A 34 -20.03 -9.91 -6.47
C LEU A 34 -21.30 -10.56 -7.04
N GLU A 35 -21.16 -11.68 -7.75
CA GLU A 35 -22.30 -12.42 -8.33
C GLU A 35 -23.20 -13.08 -7.28
N CYS A 36 -22.59 -13.64 -6.22
CA CYS A 36 -23.31 -14.43 -5.23
C CYS A 36 -23.83 -13.63 -4.02
N LEU A 37 -23.08 -12.60 -3.58
CA LEU A 37 -23.35 -11.84 -2.36
C LEU A 37 -23.80 -10.40 -2.63
N GLY A 38 -23.56 -9.89 -3.84
CA GLY A 38 -23.95 -8.55 -4.29
C GLY A 38 -22.91 -7.46 -3.99
N ALA A 39 -22.97 -6.40 -4.80
CA ALA A 39 -22.03 -5.29 -4.73
C ALA A 39 -22.19 -4.47 -3.44
N GLU A 40 -23.41 -4.31 -2.92
CA GLU A 40 -23.69 -3.60 -1.67
C GLU A 40 -22.98 -4.25 -0.48
N PHE A 41 -23.03 -5.60 -0.39
CA PHE A 41 -22.35 -6.32 0.69
C PHE A 41 -20.83 -6.21 0.60
N ILE A 42 -20.28 -6.29 -0.60
CA ILE A 42 -18.84 -6.13 -0.82
C ILE A 42 -18.40 -4.70 -0.50
N GLY A 43 -19.21 -3.70 -0.87
CA GLY A 43 -19.01 -2.30 -0.50
C GLY A 43 -19.10 -2.05 1.00
N LEU A 44 -20.08 -2.69 1.67
CA LEU A 44 -20.22 -2.64 3.13
C LEU A 44 -18.96 -3.15 3.82
N ASN A 45 -18.44 -4.32 3.43
CA ASN A 45 -17.22 -4.87 4.03
C ASN A 45 -15.99 -3.98 3.80
N GLY A 46 -15.86 -3.35 2.61
CA GLY A 46 -14.82 -2.35 2.34
C GLY A 46 -14.95 -1.15 3.28
N THR A 47 -16.15 -0.58 3.39
CA THR A 47 -16.41 0.58 4.27
C THR A 47 -16.15 0.26 5.74
N LEU A 48 -16.65 -0.87 6.25
CA LEU A 48 -16.43 -1.29 7.63
C LEU A 48 -14.95 -1.56 7.92
N SER A 49 -14.22 -2.15 6.97
CA SER A 49 -12.77 -2.36 7.08
C SER A 49 -12.00 -1.04 7.15
N ASN A 50 -12.43 -0.01 6.43
CA ASN A 50 -11.84 1.33 6.51
C ASN A 50 -12.17 2.02 7.83
N ILE A 51 -13.41 1.93 8.32
CA ILE A 51 -13.79 2.43 9.66
C ILE A 51 -12.89 1.78 10.73
N LEU A 52 -12.70 0.47 10.68
CA LEU A 52 -11.79 -0.21 11.59
C LEU A 52 -10.33 0.23 11.41
N GLY A 53 -9.91 0.48 10.17
CA GLY A 53 -8.60 1.05 9.86
C GLY A 53 -8.36 2.38 10.57
N TYR A 54 -9.37 3.26 10.66
CA TYR A 54 -9.31 4.51 11.43
C TYR A 54 -9.18 4.24 12.94
N LEU A 55 -9.89 3.25 13.48
CA LEU A 55 -9.73 2.87 14.89
C LEU A 55 -8.32 2.33 15.20
N ASN A 56 -7.72 1.62 14.26
CA ASN A 56 -6.37 1.08 14.38
C ASN A 56 -5.25 2.14 14.28
N LEU A 57 -5.59 3.42 14.02
CA LEU A 57 -4.61 4.52 14.05
C LEU A 57 -3.89 4.62 15.42
N VAL A 58 -4.56 4.24 16.50
CA VAL A 58 -4.00 4.25 17.87
C VAL A 58 -2.75 3.37 17.99
N GLU A 59 -2.62 2.35 17.14
CA GLU A 59 -1.45 1.44 17.10
C GLU A 59 -0.25 2.03 16.37
N LEU A 60 -0.45 3.02 15.51
CA LEU A 60 0.58 3.47 14.58
C LEU A 60 1.88 3.86 15.29
N GLY A 61 2.95 3.19 14.90
CA GLY A 61 4.31 3.43 15.40
C GLY A 61 4.79 2.51 16.53
N ILE A 62 3.89 1.91 17.32
CA ILE A 62 4.30 1.05 18.44
C ILE A 62 4.98 -0.24 17.93
N GLY A 63 4.37 -0.93 16.97
CA GLY A 63 4.98 -2.11 16.37
C GLY A 63 6.36 -1.85 15.78
N GLY A 64 6.54 -0.74 15.07
CA GLY A 64 7.83 -0.35 14.50
C GLY A 64 8.90 -0.04 15.56
N SER A 65 8.54 0.68 16.63
CA SER A 65 9.47 1.01 17.71
C SER A 65 9.92 -0.23 18.50
N ILE A 66 9.01 -1.14 18.79
CA ILE A 66 9.33 -2.42 19.45
C ILE A 66 10.21 -3.30 18.55
N GLY A 67 9.89 -3.41 17.25
CA GLY A 67 10.73 -4.15 16.30
C GLY A 67 12.17 -3.64 16.28
N TYR A 68 12.36 -2.33 16.26
CA TYR A 68 13.69 -1.70 16.32
C TYR A 68 14.43 -2.03 17.60
N LEU A 69 13.78 -1.92 18.75
CA LEU A 69 14.39 -2.18 20.07
C LEU A 69 14.77 -3.67 20.26
N LEU A 70 14.10 -4.58 19.59
CA LEU A 70 14.41 -6.01 19.66
C LEU A 70 15.71 -6.40 18.92
N TYR A 71 16.20 -5.60 17.96
CA TYR A 71 17.38 -5.98 17.15
C TYR A 71 18.63 -6.20 17.98
N LYS A 72 18.94 -5.29 18.92
CA LYS A 72 20.15 -5.39 19.77
C LYS A 72 20.09 -6.58 20.73
N PRO A 73 19.00 -6.79 21.52
CA PRO A 73 18.86 -7.96 22.38
C PRO A 73 18.88 -9.30 21.63
N LEU A 74 18.29 -9.35 20.43
CA LEU A 74 18.34 -10.53 19.57
C LEU A 74 19.76 -10.86 19.12
N GLN A 75 20.56 -9.86 18.74
CA GLN A 75 21.95 -10.05 18.37
C GLN A 75 22.77 -10.53 19.57
N GLN A 76 22.51 -10.01 20.76
CA GLN A 76 23.17 -10.38 22.01
C GLN A 76 22.63 -11.67 22.64
N LYS A 77 21.57 -12.25 22.07
CA LYS A 77 20.84 -13.43 22.61
C LYS A 77 20.34 -13.21 24.05
N ASN A 78 20.03 -11.97 24.43
CA ASN A 78 19.55 -11.59 25.75
C ASN A 78 18.05 -11.91 25.91
N LYS A 79 17.76 -13.14 26.32
CA LYS A 79 16.38 -13.66 26.46
C LYS A 79 15.55 -12.88 27.49
N ILE A 80 16.19 -12.36 28.54
CA ILE A 80 15.51 -11.61 29.59
C ILE A 80 15.01 -10.28 29.03
N GLU A 81 15.89 -9.51 28.40
CA GLU A 81 15.57 -8.21 27.82
C GLU A 81 14.50 -8.32 26.72
N ILE A 82 14.59 -9.36 25.86
CA ILE A 82 13.55 -9.65 24.85
C ILE A 82 12.19 -9.88 25.53
N SER A 83 12.15 -10.68 26.61
CA SER A 83 10.92 -10.97 27.34
C SER A 83 10.35 -9.73 28.04
N GLU A 84 11.21 -8.84 28.56
CA GLU A 84 10.81 -7.56 29.17
C GLU A 84 10.20 -6.60 28.12
N ILE A 85 10.88 -6.40 26.97
CA ILE A 85 10.39 -5.54 25.89
C ILE A 85 9.03 -6.05 25.37
N LEU A 86 8.89 -7.37 25.15
CA LEU A 86 7.61 -7.96 24.72
C LEU A 86 6.53 -7.90 25.81
N SER A 87 6.89 -7.86 27.08
CA SER A 87 5.95 -7.64 28.19
C SER A 87 5.40 -6.22 28.18
N VAL A 88 6.26 -5.23 27.91
CA VAL A 88 5.82 -3.83 27.68
C VAL A 88 4.90 -3.75 26.46
N PHE A 89 5.26 -4.40 25.37
CA PHE A 89 4.47 -4.43 24.15
C PHE A 89 3.07 -5.02 24.40
N GLY A 90 2.98 -6.16 25.08
CA GLY A 90 1.72 -6.77 25.43
C GLY A 90 0.86 -5.90 26.38
N TYR A 91 1.49 -5.14 27.29
CA TYR A 91 0.80 -4.17 28.12
C TYR A 91 0.20 -3.02 27.30
N LEU A 92 1.00 -2.41 26.40
CA LEU A 92 0.53 -1.33 25.54
C LEU A 92 -0.59 -1.82 24.61
N TYR A 93 -0.44 -3.00 24.04
CA TYR A 93 -1.45 -3.58 23.15
C TYR A 93 -2.75 -3.93 23.86
N ASN A 94 -2.73 -4.30 25.14
CA ASN A 94 -3.96 -4.45 25.92
C ASN A 94 -4.71 -3.11 26.07
N TRP A 95 -3.99 -2.00 26.31
CA TRP A 95 -4.60 -0.69 26.37
C TRP A 95 -5.15 -0.23 25.02
N ILE A 96 -4.39 -0.41 23.95
CA ILE A 96 -4.82 -0.10 22.58
C ILE A 96 -6.06 -0.91 22.20
N GLY A 97 -6.03 -2.23 22.43
CA GLY A 97 -7.18 -3.09 22.16
C GLY A 97 -8.43 -2.66 22.96
N GLY A 98 -8.27 -2.25 24.22
CA GLY A 98 -9.35 -1.68 25.02
C GLY A 98 -9.91 -0.37 24.47
N ILE A 99 -9.04 0.55 24.01
CA ILE A 99 -9.45 1.81 23.37
C ILE A 99 -10.19 1.52 22.06
N ILE A 100 -9.66 0.64 21.22
CA ILE A 100 -10.27 0.26 19.93
C ILE A 100 -11.63 -0.42 20.15
N LEU A 101 -11.75 -1.30 21.14
CA LEU A 101 -13.03 -1.90 21.51
C LEU A 101 -14.06 -0.85 21.95
N GLY A 102 -13.67 0.04 22.86
CA GLY A 102 -14.54 1.12 23.34
C GLY A 102 -14.97 2.08 22.24
N ALA A 103 -14.03 2.52 21.41
CA ALA A 103 -14.32 3.39 20.27
C ALA A 103 -15.18 2.67 19.21
N GLY A 104 -14.95 1.37 18.97
CA GLY A 104 -15.77 0.56 18.07
C GLY A 104 -17.22 0.44 18.55
N ILE A 105 -17.43 0.22 19.85
CA ILE A 105 -18.77 0.22 20.45
C ILE A 105 -19.42 1.59 20.28
N LEU A 106 -18.70 2.69 20.56
CA LEU A 106 -19.23 4.04 20.42
C LEU A 106 -19.63 4.35 18.97
N ILE A 107 -18.79 4.01 17.99
CA ILE A 107 -19.11 4.23 16.57
C ILE A 107 -20.33 3.40 16.15
N SER A 108 -20.45 2.17 16.63
CA SER A 108 -21.58 1.30 16.29
C SER A 108 -22.93 1.85 16.75
N LEU A 109 -22.99 2.70 17.75
CA LEU A 109 -24.22 3.39 18.18
C LEU A 109 -24.77 4.32 17.08
N PHE A 110 -23.93 4.81 16.18
CA PHE A 110 -24.31 5.67 15.07
C PHE A 110 -24.68 4.87 13.79
N PHE A 111 -24.58 3.55 13.78
CA PHE A 111 -24.90 2.73 12.60
C PHE A 111 -26.31 2.89 12.09
N PRO A 112 -27.37 3.05 12.92
CA PRO A 112 -28.71 3.34 12.42
C PRO A 112 -28.77 4.64 11.62
N LEU A 113 -27.97 5.63 12.00
CA LEU A 113 -27.88 6.92 11.28
C LEU A 113 -27.04 6.78 9.99
N ILE A 114 -25.96 6.02 10.03
CA ILE A 114 -24.98 5.90 8.93
C ILE A 114 -25.48 4.90 7.87
N PHE A 115 -26.04 3.77 8.29
CA PHE A 115 -26.43 2.63 7.44
C PHE A 115 -27.94 2.40 7.41
N GLY A 116 -28.77 3.30 7.98
CA GLY A 116 -30.21 3.12 8.07
C GLY A 116 -30.92 2.94 6.73
N ASN A 117 -30.38 3.51 5.67
CA ASN A 117 -30.92 3.42 4.31
C ASN A 117 -30.29 2.29 3.47
N THR A 118 -29.46 1.41 4.06
CA THR A 118 -28.86 0.31 3.30
C THR A 118 -29.88 -0.81 3.03
N PRO A 119 -29.92 -1.39 1.81
CA PRO A 119 -30.81 -2.50 1.49
C PRO A 119 -30.47 -3.79 2.25
N LEU A 120 -29.28 -3.88 2.87
CA LEU A 120 -28.79 -5.09 3.54
C LEU A 120 -29.39 -5.31 4.93
N GLY A 121 -29.98 -4.27 5.53
CA GLY A 121 -30.46 -4.30 6.92
C GLY A 121 -29.36 -4.17 7.96
N LEU A 122 -29.69 -3.61 9.12
CA LEU A 122 -28.71 -3.32 10.18
C LEU A 122 -28.11 -4.59 10.83
N GLY A 123 -28.82 -5.72 10.83
CA GLY A 123 -28.35 -6.97 11.41
C GLY A 123 -27.01 -7.44 10.82
N ILE A 124 -26.89 -7.46 9.48
CA ILE A 124 -25.66 -7.85 8.81
C ILE A 124 -24.55 -6.79 8.99
N VAL A 125 -24.91 -5.50 9.07
CA VAL A 125 -23.95 -4.41 9.33
C VAL A 125 -23.26 -4.62 10.68
N TYR A 126 -24.06 -4.80 11.75
CA TYR A 126 -23.51 -5.06 13.09
C TYR A 126 -22.71 -6.36 13.15
N PHE A 127 -23.22 -7.43 12.57
CA PHE A 127 -22.55 -8.73 12.57
C PHE A 127 -21.20 -8.67 11.84
N SER A 128 -21.15 -8.02 10.67
CA SER A 128 -19.91 -7.81 9.92
C SER A 128 -18.93 -6.95 10.70
N PHE A 129 -19.38 -5.82 11.25
CA PHE A 129 -18.52 -4.93 12.00
C PHE A 129 -17.90 -5.59 13.23
N TYR A 130 -18.70 -6.23 14.06
CA TYR A 130 -18.18 -6.88 15.26
C TYR A 130 -17.31 -8.11 14.96
N SER A 131 -17.53 -8.79 13.84
CA SER A 131 -16.66 -9.87 13.38
C SER A 131 -15.29 -9.32 12.94
N ILE A 132 -15.25 -8.21 12.17
CA ILE A 132 -14.00 -7.55 11.75
C ILE A 132 -13.28 -6.95 12.97
N LEU A 133 -14.01 -6.29 13.86
CA LEU A 133 -13.47 -5.73 15.11
C LEU A 133 -12.87 -6.84 15.99
N GLY A 134 -13.59 -7.93 16.20
CA GLY A 134 -13.11 -9.10 16.96
C GLY A 134 -11.86 -9.71 16.37
N SER A 135 -11.80 -9.85 15.04
CA SER A 135 -10.60 -10.33 14.33
C SER A 135 -9.39 -9.42 14.58
N SER A 136 -9.59 -8.11 14.56
CA SER A 136 -8.53 -7.13 14.87
C SER A 136 -8.08 -7.23 16.33
N LEU A 137 -9.01 -7.32 17.27
CA LEU A 137 -8.71 -7.41 18.71
C LEU A 137 -7.89 -8.67 19.07
N ILE A 138 -8.07 -9.77 18.36
CA ILE A 138 -7.25 -10.98 18.49
C ILE A 138 -5.77 -10.63 18.24
N GLY A 139 -5.49 -9.78 17.25
CA GLY A 139 -4.13 -9.29 16.97
C GLY A 139 -3.52 -8.58 18.17
N TYR A 140 -4.27 -7.71 18.83
CA TYR A 140 -3.79 -6.94 19.98
C TYR A 140 -3.67 -7.76 21.25
N PHE A 141 -4.65 -8.55 21.56
CA PHE A 141 -4.65 -9.28 22.84
C PHE A 141 -3.79 -10.53 22.82
N ILE A 142 -3.64 -11.19 21.68
CA ILE A 142 -3.02 -12.51 21.60
C ILE A 142 -1.78 -12.52 20.71
N ASN A 143 -1.85 -11.99 19.49
CA ASN A 143 -0.79 -12.12 18.48
C ASN A 143 0.35 -11.12 18.58
N TYR A 144 0.36 -10.21 19.57
CA TYR A 144 1.41 -9.21 19.72
C TYR A 144 2.84 -9.79 19.69
N ARG A 145 3.04 -11.05 20.12
CA ARG A 145 4.35 -11.72 20.10
C ARG A 145 4.91 -12.01 18.70
N GLN A 146 4.10 -11.93 17.63
CA GLN A 146 4.54 -12.14 16.26
C GLN A 146 5.66 -11.17 15.82
N ILE A 147 5.73 -9.98 16.44
CA ILE A 147 6.78 -9.00 16.17
C ILE A 147 8.19 -9.57 16.38
N LEU A 148 8.35 -10.52 17.31
CA LEU A 148 9.62 -11.21 17.55
C LEU A 148 10.07 -12.01 16.32
N LEU A 149 9.17 -12.71 15.65
CA LEU A 149 9.48 -13.42 14.40
C LEU A 149 9.96 -12.47 13.31
N SER A 150 9.30 -11.31 13.17
CA SER A 150 9.70 -10.29 12.20
C SER A 150 11.08 -9.70 12.53
N ALA A 151 11.32 -9.36 13.79
CA ALA A 151 12.61 -8.84 14.25
C ALA A 151 13.76 -9.87 14.11
N ASP A 152 13.50 -11.18 14.32
CA ASP A 152 14.46 -12.29 14.11
C ASP A 152 14.59 -12.72 12.62
N GLN A 153 14.07 -11.92 11.69
CA GLN A 153 14.09 -12.21 10.24
C GLN A 153 13.40 -13.54 9.86
N LYS A 154 12.47 -14.00 10.69
CA LYS A 154 11.66 -15.21 10.46
C LYS A 154 10.23 -14.85 10.00
N ASN A 155 10.05 -13.72 9.33
CA ASN A 155 8.73 -13.27 8.86
C ASN A 155 8.08 -14.26 7.88
N TYR A 156 8.90 -15.09 7.21
CA TYR A 156 8.39 -16.18 6.37
C TYR A 156 7.49 -17.15 7.15
N LEU A 157 7.73 -17.37 8.45
CA LEU A 157 6.83 -18.18 9.28
C LEU A 157 5.47 -17.52 9.47
N VAL A 158 5.47 -16.20 9.76
CA VAL A 158 4.22 -15.45 9.84
C VAL A 158 3.48 -15.55 8.50
N ALA A 159 4.17 -15.29 7.39
CA ALA A 159 3.58 -15.37 6.05
C ALA A 159 3.01 -16.78 5.75
N ILE A 160 3.76 -17.85 6.00
CA ILE A 160 3.27 -19.22 5.74
C ILE A 160 1.97 -19.49 6.52
N TYR A 161 1.94 -19.26 7.82
CA TYR A 161 0.77 -19.64 8.62
C TYR A 161 -0.42 -18.72 8.40
N THR A 162 -0.21 -17.41 8.30
CA THR A 162 -1.34 -16.49 8.09
C THR A 162 -1.86 -16.52 6.67
N GLN A 163 -0.98 -16.58 5.66
CA GLN A 163 -1.41 -16.60 4.27
C GLN A 163 -2.04 -17.96 3.88
N SER A 164 -1.51 -19.07 4.39
CA SER A 164 -2.17 -20.38 4.18
C SER A 164 -3.58 -20.42 4.80
N ALA A 165 -3.74 -19.90 6.01
CA ALA A 165 -5.06 -19.79 6.62
C ALA A 165 -6.00 -18.90 5.78
N ASN A 166 -5.50 -17.77 5.26
CA ASN A 166 -6.27 -16.88 4.39
C ASN A 166 -6.66 -17.54 3.06
N LEU A 167 -5.77 -18.31 2.44
CA LEU A 167 -6.08 -19.05 1.20
C LEU A 167 -7.19 -20.08 1.44
N ILE A 168 -7.06 -20.90 2.49
CA ILE A 168 -8.08 -21.90 2.85
C ILE A 168 -9.40 -21.22 3.18
N LYS A 169 -9.38 -20.14 3.97
CA LYS A 169 -10.54 -19.32 4.28
C LYS A 169 -11.25 -18.87 3.00
N THR A 170 -10.52 -18.26 2.08
CA THR A 170 -11.09 -17.71 0.84
C THR A 170 -11.69 -18.81 -0.04
N LEU A 171 -11.03 -19.97 -0.14
CA LEU A 171 -11.59 -21.12 -0.87
C LEU A 171 -12.90 -21.61 -0.22
N LEU A 172 -12.95 -21.67 1.10
CA LEU A 172 -14.18 -22.05 1.82
C LEU A 172 -15.27 -20.98 1.65
N GLN A 173 -14.91 -19.70 1.70
CA GLN A 173 -15.85 -18.62 1.46
C GLN A 173 -16.41 -18.65 0.04
N ILE A 174 -15.60 -18.97 -0.99
CA ILE A 174 -16.04 -19.18 -2.38
C ILE A 174 -17.08 -20.32 -2.43
N TYR A 175 -16.74 -21.47 -1.83
CA TYR A 175 -17.63 -22.62 -1.80
C TYR A 175 -18.98 -22.31 -1.14
N LEU A 176 -18.95 -21.64 0.02
CA LEU A 176 -20.15 -21.26 0.75
C LEU A 176 -20.97 -20.17 0.06
N ALA A 177 -20.32 -19.18 -0.56
CA ALA A 177 -20.99 -18.12 -1.33
C ALA A 177 -21.73 -18.73 -2.53
N TYR A 178 -21.08 -19.65 -3.26
CA TYR A 178 -21.68 -20.30 -4.42
C TYR A 178 -22.90 -21.16 -4.08
N ASN A 179 -22.79 -21.98 -3.01
CA ASN A 179 -23.85 -22.95 -2.66
C ASN A 179 -24.97 -22.36 -1.82
N TYR A 180 -24.67 -21.45 -0.89
CA TYR A 180 -25.63 -20.96 0.11
C TYR A 180 -26.03 -19.50 -0.06
N LYS A 181 -25.22 -18.67 -0.73
CA LYS A 181 -25.44 -17.22 -0.91
C LYS A 181 -25.78 -16.49 0.39
N ASN A 182 -25.22 -16.92 1.51
CA ASN A 182 -25.55 -16.43 2.85
C ASN A 182 -24.46 -15.52 3.37
N LEU A 183 -24.81 -14.22 3.57
CA LEU A 183 -23.89 -13.19 4.04
C LEU A 183 -23.34 -13.47 5.44
N TYR A 184 -24.17 -13.98 6.35
CA TYR A 184 -23.76 -14.28 7.73
C TYR A 184 -22.75 -15.43 7.79
N LEU A 185 -22.92 -16.47 6.99
CA LEU A 185 -21.96 -17.56 6.90
C LEU A 185 -20.60 -17.07 6.38
N TRP A 186 -20.62 -16.21 5.36
CA TRP A 186 -19.38 -15.65 4.81
C TRP A 186 -18.59 -14.86 5.87
N VAL A 187 -19.27 -14.02 6.64
CA VAL A 187 -18.67 -13.21 7.72
C VAL A 187 -18.23 -14.10 8.89
N ALA A 188 -19.01 -15.13 9.25
CA ALA A 188 -18.65 -16.06 10.31
C ALA A 188 -17.35 -16.81 10.01
N ILE A 189 -17.14 -17.23 8.74
CA ILE A 189 -15.90 -17.87 8.31
C ILE A 189 -14.71 -16.91 8.40
N GLU A 190 -14.90 -15.62 8.06
CA GLU A 190 -13.87 -14.59 8.22
C GLU A 190 -13.35 -14.53 9.66
N PHE A 191 -14.29 -14.46 10.63
CA PHE A 191 -13.96 -14.40 12.05
C PHE A 191 -13.37 -15.72 12.58
N LEU A 192 -13.93 -16.86 12.18
CA LEU A 192 -13.44 -18.17 12.59
C LEU A 192 -11.98 -18.40 12.18
N PHE A 193 -11.62 -18.03 10.94
CA PHE A 193 -10.26 -18.18 10.45
C PHE A 193 -9.28 -17.18 11.07
N ALA A 194 -9.74 -16.03 11.55
CA ALA A 194 -8.92 -15.15 12.36
C ALA A 194 -8.53 -15.83 13.69
N ILE A 195 -9.46 -16.54 14.33
CA ILE A 195 -9.19 -17.33 15.55
C ILE A 195 -8.23 -18.49 15.25
N ILE A 196 -8.54 -19.29 14.22
CA ILE A 196 -7.70 -20.43 13.82
C ILE A 196 -6.27 -19.98 13.50
N GLY A 197 -6.11 -18.95 12.68
CA GLY A 197 -4.80 -18.40 12.32
C GLY A 197 -4.03 -17.90 13.55
N CYS A 198 -4.74 -17.27 14.50
CA CYS A 198 -4.16 -16.85 15.77
C CYS A 198 -3.63 -18.04 16.59
N ILE A 199 -4.42 -19.08 16.76
CA ILE A 199 -4.04 -20.28 17.53
C ILE A 199 -2.81 -20.94 16.91
N ILE A 200 -2.83 -21.17 15.59
CA ILE A 200 -1.74 -21.82 14.85
C ILE A 200 -0.44 -20.98 14.96
N LEU A 201 -0.53 -19.67 14.77
CA LEU A 201 0.64 -18.79 14.85
C LEU A 201 1.24 -18.75 16.26
N ASN A 202 0.40 -18.67 17.30
CA ASN A 202 0.87 -18.71 18.68
C ASN A 202 1.50 -20.05 19.06
N TRP A 203 0.92 -21.18 18.61
CA TRP A 203 1.53 -22.49 18.75
C TRP A 203 2.94 -22.51 18.14
N LYS A 204 3.09 -21.97 16.92
CA LYS A 204 4.38 -21.88 16.25
C LYS A 204 5.39 -20.99 16.99
N ILE A 205 4.94 -19.83 17.50
CA ILE A 205 5.78 -18.93 18.30
C ILE A 205 6.28 -19.65 19.57
N ASN A 206 5.41 -20.36 20.28
CA ASN A 206 5.79 -21.12 21.47
C ASN A 206 6.80 -22.24 21.16
N LYS A 207 6.66 -22.90 20.00
CA LYS A 207 7.62 -23.94 19.55
C LYS A 207 8.97 -23.34 19.15
N GLU A 208 8.99 -22.14 18.55
CA GLU A 208 10.19 -21.46 18.09
C GLU A 208 10.97 -20.81 19.24
N TYR A 209 10.24 -20.29 20.25
CA TYR A 209 10.81 -19.59 21.41
C TYR A 209 10.29 -20.19 22.72
N PRO A 210 10.64 -21.45 23.08
CA PRO A 210 10.12 -22.11 24.30
C PRO A 210 10.56 -21.40 25.59
N TRP A 211 11.60 -20.58 25.53
CA TRP A 211 12.11 -19.79 26.63
C TRP A 211 11.34 -18.47 26.85
N LEU A 212 10.52 -18.04 25.89
CA LEU A 212 9.85 -16.74 25.93
C LEU A 212 8.75 -16.72 26.99
N ARG A 213 8.96 -15.91 28.01
CA ARG A 213 7.98 -15.68 29.08
C ARG A 213 7.63 -14.19 29.15
N THR A 214 6.46 -13.83 28.73
CA THR A 214 5.95 -12.46 28.78
C THR A 214 4.99 -12.29 29.95
N ASN A 215 5.11 -11.17 30.68
CA ASN A 215 4.19 -10.83 31.77
C ASN A 215 3.66 -9.39 31.57
N LYS A 216 2.44 -9.31 31.04
CA LYS A 216 1.80 -8.03 30.72
C LYS A 216 1.53 -7.17 31.99
N THR A 217 1.32 -7.78 33.15
CA THR A 217 1.03 -7.04 34.40
C THR A 217 2.24 -6.22 34.86
N LYS A 218 3.46 -6.71 34.60
CA LYS A 218 4.71 -5.96 34.86
C LYS A 218 5.04 -4.90 33.80
N GLY A 219 4.26 -4.83 32.70
CA GLY A 219 4.54 -3.94 31.58
C GLY A 219 4.62 -2.46 31.97
N ARG A 220 3.77 -2.01 32.90
CA ARG A 220 3.78 -0.61 33.39
C ARG A 220 5.11 -0.25 34.09
N SER A 221 5.63 -1.11 34.93
CA SER A 221 6.92 -0.89 35.61
C SER A 221 8.10 -1.00 34.64
N LEU A 222 8.05 -1.95 33.72
CA LEU A 222 9.05 -2.13 32.69
C LEU A 222 9.08 -0.99 31.66
N LEU A 223 7.94 -0.35 31.36
CA LEU A 223 7.88 0.81 30.50
C LEU A 223 8.74 1.97 31.02
N LYS A 224 8.83 2.13 32.35
CA LYS A 224 9.74 3.12 32.97
C LYS A 224 11.22 2.80 32.72
N LYS A 225 11.56 1.51 32.59
CA LYS A 225 12.92 1.05 32.26
C LYS A 225 13.27 1.29 30.78
N TYR A 226 12.29 1.31 29.89
CA TYR A 226 12.45 1.47 28.44
C TYR A 226 11.71 2.70 27.89
N PRO A 227 12.05 3.96 28.32
CA PRO A 227 11.35 5.18 27.91
C PRO A 227 11.47 5.46 26.41
N SER A 228 12.51 4.94 25.76
CA SER A 228 12.72 5.04 24.31
C SER A 228 11.57 4.44 23.47
N ILE A 229 10.82 3.49 24.02
CA ILE A 229 9.63 2.94 23.36
C ILE A 229 8.63 4.05 23.01
N LEU A 230 8.29 4.91 23.99
CA LEU A 230 7.34 6.00 23.78
C LEU A 230 7.89 7.09 22.86
N THR A 231 9.19 7.40 22.99
CA THR A 231 9.85 8.41 22.14
C THR A 231 9.82 7.99 20.67
N TYR A 232 10.24 6.77 20.36
CA TYR A 232 10.20 6.26 18.98
C TYR A 232 8.77 6.11 18.45
N THR A 233 7.83 5.64 19.31
CA THR A 233 6.42 5.53 18.93
C THR A 233 5.86 6.88 18.50
N ARG A 234 6.09 7.94 19.29
CA ARG A 234 5.62 9.29 18.96
C ARG A 234 6.18 9.80 17.63
N GLN A 235 7.45 9.56 17.36
CA GLN A 235 8.09 9.97 16.11
C GLN A 235 7.48 9.25 14.90
N ILE A 236 7.32 7.93 14.98
CA ILE A 236 6.75 7.13 13.89
C ILE A 236 5.26 7.44 13.67
N PHE A 237 4.51 7.68 14.76
CA PHE A 237 3.07 7.96 14.73
C PHE A 237 2.73 9.17 13.84
N ILE A 238 3.45 10.28 13.99
CA ILE A 238 3.19 11.51 13.22
C ILE A 238 3.28 11.28 11.72
N HIS A 239 4.29 10.51 11.27
CA HIS A 239 4.43 10.20 9.85
C HIS A 239 3.36 9.22 9.36
N LYS A 240 3.02 8.22 10.16
CA LYS A 240 2.05 7.19 9.80
C LYS A 240 0.61 7.70 9.73
N ILE A 241 0.21 8.60 10.63
CA ILE A 241 -1.16 9.12 10.65
C ILE A 241 -1.48 9.92 9.38
N LYS A 242 -0.53 10.73 8.92
CA LYS A 242 -0.68 11.50 7.67
C LYS A 242 -0.91 10.54 6.47
N ASP A 243 -0.02 9.56 6.31
CA ASP A 243 -0.10 8.63 5.19
C ASP A 243 -1.42 7.85 5.20
N PHE A 244 -1.85 7.41 6.39
CA PHE A 244 -3.10 6.68 6.53
C PHE A 244 -4.31 7.51 6.10
N LEU A 245 -4.42 8.74 6.60
CA LEU A 245 -5.54 9.62 6.31
C LEU A 245 -5.64 9.98 4.81
N ILE A 246 -4.51 10.14 4.15
CA ILE A 246 -4.48 10.47 2.72
C ILE A 246 -4.84 9.26 1.84
N TYR A 247 -4.34 8.05 2.18
CA TYR A 247 -4.46 6.89 1.31
C TYR A 247 -5.67 5.99 1.58
N ARG A 248 -6.35 6.15 2.73
CA ARG A 248 -7.45 5.26 3.15
C ARG A 248 -8.82 5.93 3.19
N SER A 249 -8.91 7.22 2.91
CA SER A 249 -10.18 7.96 3.08
C SER A 249 -11.15 7.83 1.90
N ASP A 250 -10.69 7.49 0.70
CA ASP A 250 -11.50 7.52 -0.51
C ASP A 250 -12.78 6.71 -0.39
N GLU A 251 -12.68 5.44 0.00
CA GLU A 251 -13.83 4.54 0.06
C GLU A 251 -14.88 5.01 1.07
N LEU A 252 -14.43 5.63 2.18
CA LEU A 252 -15.34 6.21 3.16
C LEU A 252 -16.09 7.41 2.57
N PHE A 253 -15.39 8.29 1.86
CA PHE A 253 -16.02 9.45 1.22
C PHE A 253 -16.92 9.04 0.04
N ILE A 254 -16.55 8.02 -0.74
CA ILE A 254 -17.41 7.46 -1.78
C ILE A 254 -18.70 6.89 -1.17
N PHE A 255 -18.61 6.21 -0.02
CA PHE A 255 -19.80 5.77 0.70
C PHE A 255 -20.67 6.95 1.14
N LEU A 256 -20.08 7.98 1.75
CA LEU A 256 -20.82 9.14 2.29
C LEU A 256 -21.50 9.99 1.21
N PHE A 257 -20.83 10.20 0.07
CA PHE A 257 -21.33 11.09 -0.98
C PHE A 257 -22.04 10.38 -2.14
N VAL A 258 -21.82 9.08 -2.30
CA VAL A 258 -22.36 8.34 -3.45
C VAL A 258 -23.15 7.10 -3.00
N SER A 259 -22.50 5.95 -2.75
CA SER A 259 -23.18 4.73 -2.27
C SER A 259 -22.20 3.60 -1.94
N LEU A 260 -22.66 2.57 -1.20
CA LEU A 260 -21.92 1.32 -0.97
C LEU A 260 -21.61 0.57 -2.28
N LYS A 261 -22.57 0.58 -3.24
CA LYS A 261 -22.36 -0.04 -4.54
C LYS A 261 -21.16 0.56 -5.26
N MET A 262 -21.03 1.88 -5.25
CA MET A 262 -19.91 2.59 -5.87
C MET A 262 -18.57 2.37 -5.14
N VAL A 263 -18.59 2.12 -3.83
CA VAL A 263 -17.40 1.67 -3.11
C VAL A 263 -16.90 0.33 -3.66
N ALA A 264 -17.81 -0.62 -3.92
CA ALA A 264 -17.44 -1.89 -4.52
C ALA A 264 -16.87 -1.74 -5.94
N PHE A 265 -17.48 -0.88 -6.76
CA PHE A 265 -17.03 -0.61 -8.13
C PHE A 265 -15.63 0.02 -8.12
N TYR A 266 -15.43 1.07 -7.33
CA TYR A 266 -14.12 1.68 -7.14
C TYR A 266 -13.07 0.69 -6.61
N GLY A 267 -13.48 -0.18 -5.69
CA GLY A 267 -12.65 -1.26 -5.17
C GLY A 267 -12.14 -2.22 -6.25
N ASN A 268 -12.90 -2.45 -7.33
CA ASN A 268 -12.46 -3.29 -8.45
C ASN A 268 -11.27 -2.67 -9.19
N TYR A 269 -11.31 -1.36 -9.42
CA TYR A 269 -10.21 -0.60 -10.03
C TYR A 269 -8.98 -0.58 -9.11
N THR A 270 -9.19 -0.28 -7.83
CA THR A 270 -8.09 -0.14 -6.86
C THR A 270 -7.40 -1.45 -6.55
N ILE A 271 -8.07 -2.59 -6.58
CA ILE A 271 -7.43 -3.92 -6.44
C ILE A 271 -6.37 -4.12 -7.53
N VAL A 272 -6.72 -3.90 -8.80
CA VAL A 272 -5.80 -4.07 -9.93
C VAL A 272 -4.62 -3.10 -9.80
N ILE A 273 -4.93 -1.81 -9.64
CA ILE A 273 -3.92 -0.73 -9.53
C ILE A 273 -2.96 -0.98 -8.37
N THR A 274 -3.49 -1.32 -7.20
CA THR A 274 -2.67 -1.53 -5.99
C THR A 274 -1.76 -2.75 -6.14
N LYS A 275 -2.25 -3.84 -6.71
CA LYS A 275 -1.44 -5.05 -6.93
C LYS A 275 -0.31 -4.80 -7.91
N ILE A 276 -0.58 -4.15 -9.03
CA ILE A 276 0.45 -3.76 -9.99
C ILE A 276 1.44 -2.77 -9.34
N GLY A 277 0.94 -1.73 -8.68
CA GLY A 277 1.75 -0.73 -8.00
C GLY A 277 2.70 -1.30 -6.94
N GLN A 278 2.25 -2.30 -6.15
CA GLN A 278 3.08 -2.97 -5.15
C GLN A 278 4.30 -3.68 -5.74
N LEU A 279 4.17 -4.31 -6.91
CA LEU A 279 5.31 -4.94 -7.61
C LEU A 279 6.39 -3.91 -7.94
N PHE A 280 6.00 -2.83 -8.60
CA PHE A 280 6.95 -1.78 -9.00
C PHE A 280 7.52 -1.01 -7.82
N SER A 281 6.72 -0.75 -6.78
CA SER A 281 7.18 -0.11 -5.55
C SER A 281 8.25 -0.93 -4.83
N SER A 282 8.12 -2.24 -4.81
CA SER A 282 9.11 -3.15 -4.20
C SER A 282 10.43 -3.12 -4.95
N ILE A 283 10.40 -3.08 -6.29
CA ILE A 283 11.59 -3.01 -7.14
C ILE A 283 12.29 -1.66 -6.96
N LEU A 284 11.54 -0.57 -7.08
CA LEU A 284 12.09 0.78 -7.01
C LEU A 284 12.55 1.15 -5.59
N GLY A 285 11.88 0.65 -4.55
CA GLY A 285 12.24 0.86 -3.15
C GLY A 285 13.55 0.19 -2.74
N SER A 286 13.93 -0.90 -3.43
CA SER A 286 15.20 -1.60 -3.13
C SER A 286 16.46 -0.75 -3.34
N MET A 287 16.35 0.36 -4.07
CA MET A 287 17.46 1.28 -4.37
C MET A 287 17.76 2.27 -3.22
N GLU A 288 16.85 2.44 -2.26
CA GLU A 288 16.93 3.49 -1.24
C GLU A 288 18.19 3.38 -0.36
N ALA A 289 18.54 2.18 0.07
CA ALA A 289 19.74 1.96 0.87
C ALA A 289 21.05 2.33 0.12
N SER A 290 21.10 2.04 -1.18
CA SER A 290 22.26 2.38 -2.01
C SER A 290 22.39 3.90 -2.22
N ILE A 291 21.25 4.60 -2.32
CA ILE A 291 21.24 6.06 -2.42
C ILE A 291 21.66 6.70 -1.09
N GLY A 292 21.22 6.14 0.04
CA GLY A 292 21.67 6.60 1.35
C GLY A 292 23.19 6.55 1.50
N ASN A 293 23.84 5.47 1.06
CA ASN A 293 25.30 5.36 1.03
C ASN A 293 25.93 6.42 0.10
N LEU A 294 25.38 6.61 -1.09
CA LEU A 294 25.88 7.61 -2.05
C LEU A 294 25.80 9.03 -1.48
N VAL A 295 24.70 9.36 -0.80
CA VAL A 295 24.54 10.67 -0.15
C VAL A 295 25.55 10.85 0.98
N ALA A 296 25.84 9.80 1.75
CA ALA A 296 26.84 9.81 2.82
C ALA A 296 28.27 10.02 2.30
N GLU A 297 28.59 9.59 1.07
CA GLU A 297 29.88 9.86 0.41
C GLU A 297 30.08 11.36 0.07
N GLY A 298 29.01 12.15 -0.04
CA GLY A 298 29.05 13.60 -0.18
C GLY A 298 29.47 14.13 -1.56
N ASN A 299 29.67 13.27 -2.57
CA ASN A 299 30.04 13.71 -3.93
C ASN A 299 28.81 14.24 -4.68
N LYS A 300 28.64 15.56 -4.68
CA LYS A 300 27.48 16.25 -5.28
C LYS A 300 27.27 15.93 -6.76
N GLN A 301 28.33 15.77 -7.55
CA GLN A 301 28.20 15.45 -8.98
C GLN A 301 27.64 14.05 -9.20
N ASN A 302 28.13 13.06 -8.44
CA ASN A 302 27.62 11.70 -8.50
C ASN A 302 26.19 11.61 -7.96
N ILE A 303 25.88 12.33 -6.88
CA ILE A 303 24.52 12.41 -6.32
C ILE A 303 23.55 12.94 -7.37
N LEU A 304 23.88 14.04 -8.03
CA LEU A 304 23.02 14.65 -9.06
C LEU A 304 22.89 13.75 -10.29
N LYS A 305 23.97 13.08 -10.71
CA LYS A 305 23.94 12.11 -11.81
C LYS A 305 22.97 10.97 -11.51
N VAL A 306 23.11 10.33 -10.36
CA VAL A 306 22.24 9.22 -9.93
C VAL A 306 20.81 9.69 -9.72
N PHE A 307 20.59 10.91 -9.21
CA PHE A 307 19.26 11.50 -9.10
C PHE A 307 18.55 11.51 -10.46
N TRP A 308 19.23 11.95 -11.54
CA TRP A 308 18.64 11.97 -12.88
C TRP A 308 18.46 10.58 -13.48
N GLU A 309 19.36 9.64 -13.21
CA GLU A 309 19.18 8.24 -13.62
C GLU A 309 17.89 7.66 -13.02
N ILE A 310 17.71 7.79 -11.72
CA ILE A 310 16.52 7.26 -10.99
C ILE A 310 15.25 8.02 -11.39
N THR A 311 15.33 9.34 -11.55
CA THR A 311 14.19 10.14 -12.01
C THR A 311 13.72 9.65 -13.37
N THR A 312 14.64 9.44 -14.32
CA THR A 312 14.29 8.94 -15.64
C THR A 312 13.68 7.52 -15.59
N ILE A 313 14.23 6.62 -14.79
CA ILE A 313 13.66 5.27 -14.58
C ILE A 313 12.23 5.36 -14.00
N ARG A 314 12.01 6.23 -13.02
CA ARG A 314 10.68 6.40 -12.42
C ARG A 314 9.66 6.98 -13.39
N HIS A 315 10.06 7.94 -14.23
CA HIS A 315 9.19 8.44 -15.31
C HIS A 315 8.89 7.37 -16.36
N PHE A 316 9.86 6.55 -16.71
CA PHE A 316 9.67 5.40 -17.60
C PHE A 316 8.63 4.43 -17.02
N VAL A 317 8.79 4.02 -15.76
CA VAL A 317 7.86 3.12 -15.07
C VAL A 317 6.48 3.77 -14.92
N ALA A 318 6.42 5.05 -14.54
CA ALA A 318 5.16 5.77 -14.40
C ALA A 318 4.39 5.82 -15.71
N GLY A 319 5.04 6.17 -16.81
CA GLY A 319 4.42 6.23 -18.13
C GLY A 319 3.97 4.84 -18.61
N PHE A 320 4.79 3.82 -18.41
CA PHE A 320 4.44 2.43 -18.71
C PHE A 320 3.19 1.96 -17.97
N LEU A 321 3.13 2.20 -16.65
CA LEU A 321 1.98 1.86 -15.83
C LEU A 321 0.73 2.61 -16.28
N CYS A 322 0.86 3.91 -16.50
CA CYS A 322 -0.26 4.76 -16.91
C CYS A 322 -0.82 4.37 -18.27
N PHE A 323 0.04 4.11 -19.25
CA PHE A 323 -0.39 3.67 -20.58
C PHE A 323 -1.11 2.31 -20.51
N SER A 324 -0.51 1.36 -19.79
CA SER A 324 -1.09 0.02 -19.64
C SER A 324 -2.44 0.06 -18.91
N ILE A 325 -2.54 0.82 -17.80
CA ILE A 325 -3.77 0.93 -17.02
C ILE A 325 -4.85 1.66 -17.82
N TYR A 326 -4.51 2.74 -18.52
CA TYR A 326 -5.47 3.50 -19.33
C TYR A 326 -6.13 2.66 -20.42
N HIS A 327 -5.35 1.84 -21.13
CA HIS A 327 -5.88 1.05 -22.26
C HIS A 327 -6.43 -0.33 -21.86
N LEU A 328 -5.97 -0.91 -20.75
CA LEU A 328 -6.30 -2.30 -20.43
C LEU A 328 -7.25 -2.47 -19.25
N LEU A 329 -7.37 -1.46 -18.34
CA LEU A 329 -8.13 -1.65 -17.11
C LEU A 329 -9.63 -1.76 -17.35
N GLU A 330 -10.23 -0.85 -18.12
CA GLU A 330 -11.67 -0.91 -18.43
C GLU A 330 -12.05 -2.16 -19.25
N PRO A 331 -11.35 -2.51 -20.34
CA PRO A 331 -11.58 -3.77 -21.04
C PRO A 331 -11.41 -5.01 -20.16
N PHE A 332 -10.41 -5.00 -19.26
CA PHE A 332 -10.23 -6.08 -18.31
C PHE A 332 -11.41 -6.19 -17.33
N ILE A 333 -11.88 -5.07 -16.75
CA ILE A 333 -13.03 -5.07 -15.84
C ILE A 333 -14.29 -5.53 -16.56
N CYS A 334 -14.50 -5.09 -17.80
CA CYS A 334 -15.63 -5.50 -18.61
C CYS A 334 -15.67 -7.02 -18.82
N LEU A 335 -14.55 -7.63 -19.21
CA LEU A 335 -14.46 -9.08 -19.38
C LEU A 335 -14.48 -9.86 -18.07
N TRP A 336 -13.93 -9.29 -17.01
CA TRP A 336 -13.83 -9.94 -15.72
C TRP A 336 -15.15 -9.94 -14.94
N LEU A 337 -15.80 -8.78 -14.84
CA LEU A 337 -16.96 -8.56 -13.97
C LEU A 337 -18.24 -8.22 -14.75
N GLY A 338 -18.13 -7.62 -15.92
CA GLY A 338 -19.24 -7.12 -16.72
C GLY A 338 -19.18 -5.63 -16.98
N ALA A 339 -19.87 -5.17 -18.02
CA ALA A 339 -19.88 -3.76 -18.42
C ALA A 339 -20.52 -2.83 -17.37
N GLU A 340 -21.42 -3.35 -16.54
CA GLU A 340 -22.09 -2.61 -15.47
C GLU A 340 -21.15 -2.14 -14.36
N TYR A 341 -19.95 -2.73 -14.25
CA TYR A 341 -18.93 -2.37 -13.24
C TYR A 341 -17.96 -1.28 -13.72
N ILE A 342 -18.13 -0.79 -14.96
CA ILE A 342 -17.29 0.28 -15.49
C ILE A 342 -17.71 1.63 -14.88
N LEU A 343 -16.73 2.34 -14.33
CA LEU A 343 -16.90 3.71 -13.84
C LEU A 343 -16.80 4.73 -14.98
N SER A 344 -17.19 5.99 -14.74
CA SER A 344 -17.04 7.02 -15.74
C SER A 344 -15.55 7.21 -16.13
N HIS A 345 -15.30 7.50 -17.39
CA HIS A 345 -13.95 7.60 -17.96
C HIS A 345 -13.09 8.66 -17.27
N GLU A 346 -13.69 9.71 -16.74
CA GLU A 346 -13.02 10.75 -15.95
C GLU A 346 -12.36 10.17 -14.69
N ILE A 347 -12.98 9.16 -14.06
CA ILE A 347 -12.43 8.48 -12.89
C ILE A 347 -11.15 7.73 -13.28
N LEU A 348 -11.15 7.03 -14.43
CA LEU A 348 -9.96 6.36 -14.95
C LEU A 348 -8.84 7.36 -15.21
N ILE A 349 -9.12 8.49 -15.84
CA ILE A 349 -8.12 9.55 -16.09
C ILE A 349 -7.52 10.06 -14.79
N LEU A 350 -8.33 10.35 -13.76
CA LEU A 350 -7.87 10.84 -12.47
C LEU A 350 -7.02 9.79 -11.72
N LEU A 351 -7.39 8.51 -11.82
CA LEU A 351 -6.59 7.41 -11.28
C LEU A 351 -5.22 7.31 -11.97
N VAL A 352 -5.20 7.36 -13.30
CA VAL A 352 -3.98 7.31 -14.11
C VAL A 352 -3.07 8.50 -13.79
N LEU A 353 -3.60 9.72 -13.71
CA LEU A 353 -2.85 10.92 -13.31
C LEU A 353 -2.27 10.78 -11.90
N SER A 354 -3.06 10.28 -10.95
CA SER A 354 -2.60 10.05 -9.58
C SER A 354 -1.44 9.05 -9.51
N ILE A 355 -1.50 7.97 -10.30
CA ILE A 355 -0.45 6.95 -10.42
C ILE A 355 0.81 7.56 -11.02
N TYR A 356 0.66 8.32 -12.11
CA TYR A 356 1.79 8.96 -12.76
C TYR A 356 2.55 9.90 -11.81
N ILE A 357 1.83 10.80 -11.14
CA ILE A 357 2.41 11.76 -10.22
C ILE A 357 3.05 11.02 -9.03
N GLY A 358 2.34 10.06 -8.43
CA GLY A 358 2.83 9.30 -7.30
C GLY A 358 4.10 8.49 -7.59
N THR A 359 4.20 7.89 -8.78
CA THR A 359 5.36 7.09 -9.18
C THR A 359 6.54 7.96 -9.60
N SER A 360 6.31 8.99 -10.40
CA SER A 360 7.36 9.87 -10.94
C SER A 360 8.06 10.70 -9.85
N ARG A 361 7.31 11.23 -8.86
CA ARG A 361 7.89 12.01 -7.75
C ARG A 361 8.76 11.19 -6.81
N GLY A 362 8.65 9.88 -6.82
CA GLY A 362 9.31 9.01 -5.84
C GLY A 362 10.84 9.10 -5.82
N SER A 363 11.51 9.61 -6.87
CA SER A 363 12.93 9.95 -6.82
C SER A 363 13.18 11.10 -5.84
N VAL A 364 12.36 12.14 -5.89
CA VAL A 364 12.46 13.30 -4.99
C VAL A 364 12.20 12.88 -3.54
N ASP A 365 11.17 12.06 -3.30
CA ASP A 365 10.85 11.56 -1.95
C ASP A 365 12.02 10.74 -1.37
N MET A 366 12.63 9.87 -2.18
CA MET A 366 13.76 9.05 -1.79
C MET A 366 15.01 9.88 -1.45
N PHE A 367 15.32 10.90 -2.25
CA PHE A 367 16.46 11.78 -1.97
C PHE A 367 16.19 12.74 -0.81
N ASN A 368 14.96 13.19 -0.57
CA ASN A 368 14.59 13.93 0.63
C ASN A 368 14.81 13.07 1.89
N ALA A 369 14.36 11.81 1.88
CA ALA A 369 14.53 10.89 2.99
C ALA A 369 16.02 10.60 3.28
N THR A 370 16.83 10.36 2.26
CA THR A 370 18.26 10.04 2.43
C THR A 370 19.11 11.26 2.83
N HIS A 371 18.65 12.49 2.54
CA HIS A 371 19.25 13.72 3.07
C HIS A 371 18.73 14.11 4.45
N GLY A 372 17.81 13.35 5.05
CA GLY A 372 17.22 13.66 6.36
C GLY A 372 16.30 14.90 6.35
N LEU A 373 15.72 15.24 5.21
CA LEU A 373 14.89 16.42 5.03
C LEU A 373 13.45 16.17 5.52
N PHE A 374 13.24 16.17 6.83
CA PHE A 374 11.95 15.94 7.48
C PHE A 374 11.39 17.19 8.18
N ALA A 375 12.09 18.33 8.12
CA ALA A 375 11.73 19.54 8.87
C ALA A 375 10.51 20.28 8.29
N ASP A 376 10.07 19.95 7.09
CA ASP A 376 8.92 20.58 6.42
C ASP A 376 7.57 19.98 6.89
N THR A 377 7.40 19.76 8.19
CA THR A 377 6.21 19.14 8.79
C THR A 377 4.91 19.90 8.50
N TRP A 378 5.00 21.21 8.26
CA TRP A 378 3.83 22.03 7.90
C TRP A 378 3.17 21.55 6.60
N THR A 379 3.93 20.97 5.67
CA THR A 379 3.38 20.43 4.41
C THR A 379 2.44 19.27 4.67
N ALA A 380 2.72 18.44 5.69
CA ALA A 380 1.87 17.33 6.06
C ALA A 380 0.49 17.82 6.56
N TRP A 381 0.47 18.89 7.35
CA TRP A 381 -0.77 19.50 7.81
C TRP A 381 -1.53 20.18 6.68
N LEU A 382 -0.83 20.90 5.81
CA LEU A 382 -1.43 21.53 4.64
C LEU A 382 -2.05 20.48 3.70
N GLU A 383 -1.33 19.40 3.43
CA GLU A 383 -1.79 18.28 2.60
C GLU A 383 -3.05 17.64 3.21
N LEU A 384 -3.10 17.47 4.54
CA LEU A 384 -4.26 16.94 5.23
C LEU A 384 -5.47 17.87 5.13
N ILE A 385 -5.28 19.16 5.40
CA ILE A 385 -6.36 20.16 5.33
C ILE A 385 -6.90 20.25 3.89
N MET A 386 -6.02 20.35 2.91
CA MET A 386 -6.39 20.36 1.49
C MET A 386 -7.15 19.09 1.11
N THR A 387 -6.68 17.93 1.57
CA THR A 387 -7.35 16.64 1.33
C THR A 387 -8.79 16.69 1.84
N ILE A 388 -9.00 17.08 3.08
CA ILE A 388 -10.34 17.15 3.68
C ILE A 388 -11.22 18.14 2.92
N VAL A 389 -10.75 19.38 2.72
CA VAL A 389 -11.54 20.45 2.09
C VAL A 389 -11.91 20.11 0.64
N ILE A 390 -10.91 19.70 -0.17
CA ILE A 390 -11.15 19.39 -1.58
C ILE A 390 -12.03 18.15 -1.72
N THR A 391 -11.85 17.14 -0.87
CA THR A 391 -12.69 15.93 -0.90
C THR A 391 -14.12 16.21 -0.48
N LEU A 392 -14.36 17.04 0.53
CA LEU A 392 -15.72 17.40 0.95
C LEU A 392 -16.44 18.21 -0.14
N ILE A 393 -15.80 19.24 -0.68
CA ILE A 393 -16.37 20.08 -1.73
C ILE A 393 -16.53 19.27 -3.03
N GLY A 394 -15.46 18.61 -3.47
CA GLY A 394 -15.44 17.84 -4.72
C GLY A 394 -16.38 16.63 -4.67
N GLY A 395 -16.44 15.92 -3.54
CA GLY A 395 -17.34 14.79 -3.34
C GLY A 395 -18.80 15.19 -3.43
N TYR A 396 -19.15 16.35 -2.87
CA TYR A 396 -20.51 16.92 -2.98
C TYR A 396 -20.86 17.34 -4.41
N LEU A 397 -19.93 17.98 -5.15
CA LEU A 397 -20.18 18.53 -6.48
C LEU A 397 -20.05 17.48 -7.60
N TRP A 398 -19.07 16.59 -7.53
CA TRP A 398 -18.69 15.68 -8.62
C TRP A 398 -18.55 14.21 -8.19
N GLY A 399 -19.04 13.85 -7.01
CA GLY A 399 -18.98 12.47 -6.50
C GLY A 399 -17.56 11.89 -6.50
N ILE A 400 -17.39 10.69 -7.08
CA ILE A 400 -16.10 9.97 -7.07
C ILE A 400 -15.01 10.79 -7.77
N ALA A 401 -15.29 11.43 -8.89
CA ALA A 401 -14.33 12.24 -9.62
C ALA A 401 -13.80 13.40 -8.75
N GLY A 402 -14.67 14.07 -7.99
CA GLY A 402 -14.28 15.13 -7.07
C GLY A 402 -13.44 14.66 -5.90
N ILE A 403 -13.71 13.45 -5.38
CA ILE A 403 -12.89 12.82 -4.33
C ILE A 403 -11.48 12.54 -4.86
N LEU A 404 -11.35 12.02 -6.07
CA LEU A 404 -10.06 11.70 -6.67
C LEU A 404 -9.26 12.92 -7.12
N LEU A 405 -9.96 14.00 -7.51
CA LEU A 405 -9.33 15.28 -7.89
C LEU A 405 -8.47 15.84 -6.76
N ASN A 406 -8.85 15.62 -5.50
CA ASN A 406 -8.02 15.96 -4.35
C ASN A 406 -6.61 15.37 -4.45
N LYS A 407 -6.47 14.07 -4.77
CA LYS A 407 -5.15 13.42 -4.88
C LYS A 407 -4.29 14.06 -5.95
N VAL A 408 -4.87 14.37 -7.09
CA VAL A 408 -4.14 15.03 -8.19
C VAL A 408 -3.67 16.42 -7.76
N ILE A 409 -4.56 17.24 -7.17
CA ILE A 409 -4.23 18.60 -6.75
C ILE A 409 -3.18 18.61 -5.64
N THR A 410 -3.42 17.88 -4.55
CA THR A 410 -2.52 17.91 -3.39
C THR A 410 -1.15 17.33 -3.72
N THR A 411 -1.09 16.23 -4.45
CA THR A 411 0.17 15.62 -4.86
C THR A 411 0.92 16.49 -5.86
N THR A 412 0.21 17.24 -6.72
CA THR A 412 0.84 18.20 -7.63
C THR A 412 1.45 19.35 -6.85
N LEU A 413 0.69 20.03 -6.01
CA LEU A 413 1.15 21.21 -5.30
C LEU A 413 2.29 20.88 -4.33
N ILE A 414 2.17 19.84 -3.55
CA ILE A 414 3.17 19.49 -2.56
C ILE A 414 4.25 18.57 -3.14
N GLY A 415 3.86 17.51 -3.83
CA GLY A 415 4.79 16.51 -4.33
C GLY A 415 5.62 16.97 -5.52
N LEU A 416 5.03 17.68 -6.49
CA LEU A 416 5.75 18.12 -7.69
C LEU A 416 6.33 19.53 -7.59
N LEU A 417 5.74 20.44 -6.80
CA LEU A 417 6.25 21.80 -6.69
C LEU A 417 7.11 21.99 -5.44
N TRP A 418 6.58 21.71 -4.26
CA TRP A 418 7.29 21.98 -3.00
C TRP A 418 8.44 21.02 -2.72
N LYS A 419 8.21 19.70 -2.77
CA LYS A 419 9.22 18.69 -2.39
C LYS A 419 10.50 18.77 -3.24
N PRO A 420 10.46 18.98 -4.57
CA PRO A 420 11.66 19.20 -5.35
C PRO A 420 12.37 20.51 -5.01
N TYR A 421 11.60 21.60 -4.76
CA TYR A 421 12.18 22.86 -4.29
C TYR A 421 12.96 22.64 -2.99
N TYR A 422 12.35 21.95 -2.03
CA TYR A 422 12.94 21.66 -0.74
C TYR A 422 14.23 20.83 -0.86
N LEU A 423 14.22 19.80 -1.72
CA LEU A 423 15.39 18.98 -2.01
C LEU A 423 16.54 19.80 -2.61
N PHE A 424 16.27 20.57 -3.65
CA PHE A 424 17.31 21.30 -4.36
C PHE A 424 17.86 22.46 -3.54
N HIS A 425 17.00 23.18 -2.81
CA HIS A 425 17.41 24.29 -1.96
C HIS A 425 18.12 23.83 -0.69
N SER A 426 17.50 22.95 0.11
CA SER A 426 17.97 22.59 1.45
C SER A 426 18.84 21.32 1.50
N GLY A 427 18.68 20.38 0.56
CA GLY A 427 19.46 19.15 0.50
C GLY A 427 20.69 19.27 -0.37
N LEU A 428 20.52 19.63 -1.63
CA LEU A 428 21.59 19.70 -2.61
C LEU A 428 22.32 21.06 -2.62
N HIS A 429 21.71 22.11 -2.04
CA HIS A 429 22.18 23.48 -2.09
C HIS A 429 22.43 23.97 -3.53
N MET A 430 21.46 23.72 -4.41
CA MET A 430 21.48 24.04 -5.83
C MET A 430 20.27 24.89 -6.23
N ASN A 431 20.37 25.56 -7.36
CA ASN A 431 19.25 26.34 -7.89
C ASN A 431 18.12 25.40 -8.34
N TYR A 432 16.91 25.69 -7.90
CA TYR A 432 15.68 24.94 -8.23
C TYR A 432 15.38 24.84 -9.75
N SER A 433 15.82 25.84 -10.53
CA SER A 433 15.67 25.81 -11.99
C SER A 433 16.36 24.61 -12.65
N ILE A 434 17.40 24.05 -12.01
CA ILE A 434 18.09 22.84 -12.48
C ILE A 434 17.12 21.63 -12.47
N TYR A 435 16.30 21.56 -11.44
CA TYR A 435 15.26 20.51 -11.37
C TYR A 435 14.33 20.59 -12.58
N TRP A 436 13.72 21.75 -12.81
CA TRP A 436 12.74 21.88 -13.89
C TRP A 436 13.33 21.74 -15.28
N LYS A 437 14.58 22.17 -15.52
CA LYS A 437 15.28 21.93 -16.80
C LYS A 437 15.48 20.43 -17.09
N GLY A 438 15.68 19.60 -16.06
CA GLY A 438 15.82 18.16 -16.22
C GLY A 438 14.47 17.43 -16.19
N ALA A 439 13.59 17.76 -15.25
CA ALA A 439 12.31 17.09 -15.05
C ALA A 439 11.33 17.37 -16.22
N SER A 440 11.26 18.60 -16.73
CA SER A 440 10.38 18.94 -17.86
C SER A 440 10.61 18.05 -19.08
N ARG A 441 11.86 17.68 -19.36
CA ARG A 441 12.18 16.75 -20.45
C ARG A 441 11.55 15.37 -20.24
N ASN A 442 11.65 14.84 -19.02
CA ASN A 442 11.03 13.55 -18.67
C ASN A 442 9.50 13.61 -18.79
N TYR A 443 8.87 14.70 -18.31
CA TYR A 443 7.42 14.92 -18.46
C TYR A 443 7.00 15.01 -19.93
N ILE A 444 7.68 15.84 -20.71
CA ILE A 444 7.38 16.00 -22.14
C ILE A 444 7.54 14.68 -22.89
N VAL A 445 8.62 13.96 -22.64
CA VAL A 445 8.86 12.64 -23.27
C VAL A 445 7.76 11.65 -22.90
N SER A 446 7.36 11.60 -21.64
CA SER A 446 6.28 10.71 -21.21
C SER A 446 4.94 11.04 -21.88
N ILE A 447 4.60 12.35 -21.96
CA ILE A 447 3.35 12.81 -22.62
C ILE A 447 3.39 12.51 -24.12
N VAL A 448 4.49 12.85 -24.81
CA VAL A 448 4.65 12.60 -26.24
C VAL A 448 4.63 11.10 -26.55
N SER A 449 5.30 10.27 -25.73
CA SER A 449 5.28 8.83 -25.86
C SER A 449 3.86 8.29 -25.71
N PHE A 450 3.11 8.79 -24.73
CA PHE A 450 1.73 8.38 -24.51
C PHE A 450 0.85 8.71 -25.70
N ILE A 451 0.92 9.94 -26.20
CA ILE A 451 0.10 10.39 -27.35
C ILE A 451 0.43 9.58 -28.61
N ILE A 452 1.72 9.43 -28.95
CA ILE A 452 2.13 8.67 -30.16
C ILE A 452 1.71 7.20 -30.03
N ALA A 453 1.94 6.59 -28.86
CA ALA A 453 1.55 5.20 -28.64
C ALA A 453 0.03 5.00 -28.69
N HIS A 454 -0.75 5.95 -28.15
CA HIS A 454 -2.21 5.94 -28.21
C HIS A 454 -2.71 5.98 -29.67
N ILE A 455 -2.25 6.95 -30.43
CA ILE A 455 -2.62 7.07 -31.86
C ILE A 455 -2.27 5.79 -32.66
N LEU A 456 -1.07 5.24 -32.41
CA LEU A 456 -0.67 4.01 -33.10
C LEU A 456 -1.50 2.81 -32.65
N LEU A 457 -1.81 2.69 -31.36
CA LEU A 457 -2.64 1.59 -30.86
C LEU A 457 -4.04 1.63 -31.45
N ASP A 458 -4.65 2.81 -31.54
CA ASP A 458 -6.01 2.98 -32.09
C ASP A 458 -6.11 2.58 -33.58
N LEU A 459 -4.99 2.62 -34.34
CA LEU A 459 -4.95 2.13 -35.72
C LEU A 459 -5.03 0.59 -35.83
N PHE A 460 -4.67 -0.13 -34.76
CA PHE A 460 -4.55 -1.60 -34.78
C PHE A 460 -5.48 -2.31 -33.80
N SER A 461 -6.12 -1.58 -32.88
CA SER A 461 -6.90 -2.21 -31.82
C SER A 461 -8.40 -2.03 -32.00
N THR A 462 -9.12 -3.13 -31.81
CA THR A 462 -10.58 -3.17 -31.60
C THR A 462 -10.87 -3.48 -30.13
N SER A 463 -12.08 -3.22 -29.68
CA SER A 463 -12.47 -3.61 -28.31
C SER A 463 -12.37 -5.13 -28.14
N PRO A 464 -11.61 -5.65 -27.15
CA PRO A 464 -11.44 -7.08 -26.98
C PRO A 464 -12.77 -7.73 -26.52
N SER A 465 -13.14 -8.82 -27.19
CA SER A 465 -14.35 -9.60 -26.88
C SER A 465 -14.06 -10.77 -25.92
N ASN A 466 -12.79 -11.16 -25.77
CA ASN A 466 -12.35 -12.25 -24.91
C ASN A 466 -10.95 -12.01 -24.33
N TYR A 467 -10.54 -12.87 -23.37
CA TYR A 467 -9.26 -12.73 -22.69
C TYR A 467 -8.03 -12.92 -23.60
N LEU A 468 -8.14 -13.69 -24.68
CA LEU A 468 -7.03 -13.88 -25.63
C LEU A 468 -6.80 -12.62 -26.46
N GLU A 469 -7.88 -11.99 -26.91
CA GLU A 469 -7.82 -10.69 -27.59
C GLU A 469 -7.28 -9.60 -26.66
N LEU A 470 -7.73 -9.57 -25.39
CA LEU A 470 -7.20 -8.65 -24.39
C LEU A 470 -5.69 -8.86 -24.17
N LEU A 471 -5.23 -10.11 -24.10
CA LEU A 471 -3.80 -10.42 -23.99
C LEU A 471 -3.03 -9.95 -25.23
N TYR A 472 -3.55 -10.18 -26.43
CA TYR A 472 -2.94 -9.73 -27.68
C TYR A 472 -2.83 -8.19 -27.72
N ILE A 473 -3.93 -7.49 -27.46
CA ILE A 473 -3.96 -6.02 -27.41
C ILE A 473 -3.01 -5.52 -26.30
N GLY A 474 -2.97 -6.18 -25.15
CA GLY A 474 -2.07 -5.85 -24.06
C GLY A 474 -0.59 -5.98 -24.46
N LEU A 475 -0.22 -7.07 -25.11
CA LEU A 475 1.14 -7.25 -25.63
C LEU A 475 1.49 -6.21 -26.69
N LEU A 476 0.56 -5.91 -27.58
CA LEU A 476 0.72 -4.90 -28.63
C LEU A 476 0.90 -3.50 -27.99
N ALA A 477 0.00 -3.11 -27.11
CA ALA A 477 0.03 -1.83 -26.41
C ALA A 477 1.33 -1.62 -25.63
N VAL A 478 1.73 -2.63 -24.86
CA VAL A 478 2.99 -2.63 -24.11
C VAL A 478 4.18 -2.51 -25.04
N SER A 479 4.22 -3.28 -26.13
CA SER A 479 5.34 -3.26 -27.08
C SER A 479 5.47 -1.91 -27.78
N ILE A 480 4.37 -1.35 -28.28
CA ILE A 480 4.34 -0.04 -28.93
C ILE A 480 4.86 1.03 -27.95
N TYR A 481 4.30 1.05 -26.73
CA TYR A 481 4.71 2.04 -25.73
C TYR A 481 6.18 1.91 -25.35
N LEU A 482 6.67 0.69 -25.10
CA LEU A 482 8.06 0.45 -24.72
C LEU A 482 9.02 0.90 -25.81
N ILE A 483 8.76 0.56 -27.08
CA ILE A 483 9.63 0.95 -28.20
C ILE A 483 9.71 2.48 -28.30
N ILE A 484 8.56 3.16 -28.29
CA ILE A 484 8.51 4.63 -28.44
C ILE A 484 9.17 5.29 -27.23
N ASN A 485 8.78 4.90 -26.02
CA ASN A 485 9.24 5.56 -24.81
C ASN A 485 10.74 5.33 -24.57
N LEU A 486 11.25 4.11 -24.75
CA LEU A 486 12.69 3.82 -24.65
C LEU A 486 13.50 4.62 -25.65
N THR A 487 13.01 4.72 -26.90
CA THR A 487 13.68 5.53 -27.93
C THR A 487 13.73 7.00 -27.56
N LEU A 488 12.60 7.58 -27.18
CA LEU A 488 12.53 9.00 -26.85
C LEU A 488 13.28 9.32 -25.55
N ILE A 489 13.20 8.50 -24.51
CA ILE A 489 13.98 8.65 -23.28
C ILE A 489 15.48 8.62 -23.58
N TYR A 490 15.95 7.66 -24.36
CA TYR A 490 17.38 7.57 -24.73
C TYR A 490 17.87 8.77 -25.52
N LEU A 491 17.05 9.30 -26.44
CA LEU A 491 17.41 10.47 -27.24
C LEU A 491 17.45 11.76 -26.43
N PHE A 492 16.46 12.00 -25.59
CA PHE A 492 16.22 13.32 -24.99
C PHE A 492 16.56 13.40 -23.49
N CYS A 493 16.62 12.30 -22.74
CA CYS A 493 16.87 12.29 -21.31
C CYS A 493 18.31 11.86 -20.99
N LYS A 494 19.10 12.75 -20.42
CA LYS A 494 20.50 12.46 -20.03
C LYS A 494 20.59 11.30 -19.04
N GLY A 495 19.66 11.21 -18.08
CA GLY A 495 19.63 10.14 -17.09
C GLY A 495 19.56 8.72 -17.68
N ALA A 496 18.90 8.56 -18.83
CA ALA A 496 18.86 7.26 -19.52
C ALA A 496 20.23 6.88 -20.10
N LYS A 497 20.93 7.82 -20.71
CA LYS A 497 22.28 7.61 -21.26
C LYS A 497 23.27 7.26 -20.14
N ASP A 498 23.23 8.01 -19.05
CA ASP A 498 24.09 7.78 -17.90
C ASP A 498 23.82 6.39 -17.26
N PHE A 499 22.55 6.00 -17.15
CA PHE A 499 22.15 4.68 -16.67
C PHE A 499 22.62 3.55 -17.59
N TYR A 500 22.44 3.70 -18.91
CA TYR A 500 22.89 2.72 -19.90
C TYR A 500 24.41 2.49 -19.81
N LEU A 501 25.21 3.56 -19.74
CA LEU A 501 26.67 3.47 -19.57
C LEU A 501 27.07 2.77 -18.26
N ARG A 502 26.33 3.03 -17.17
CA ARG A 502 26.55 2.35 -15.90
C ARG A 502 26.29 0.84 -16.01
N VAL A 503 25.19 0.43 -16.64
CA VAL A 503 24.88 -0.99 -16.83
C VAL A 503 25.96 -1.67 -17.68
N GLN A 504 26.39 -1.04 -18.77
CA GLN A 504 27.49 -1.55 -19.59
C GLN A 504 28.78 -1.73 -18.78
N SER A 505 29.16 -0.76 -17.97
CA SER A 505 30.37 -0.87 -17.15
C SER A 505 30.29 -2.04 -16.18
N ILE A 506 29.13 -2.29 -15.53
CA ILE A 506 28.94 -3.43 -14.61
C ILE A 506 29.04 -4.76 -15.36
N LEU A 507 28.47 -4.88 -16.56
CA LEU A 507 28.53 -6.09 -17.38
C LEU A 507 29.94 -6.39 -17.89
N HIS A 508 30.74 -5.36 -18.20
CA HIS A 508 32.15 -5.52 -18.60
C HIS A 508 33.07 -5.92 -17.44
N PHE A 509 32.77 -5.51 -16.18
CA PHE A 509 33.52 -5.94 -15.01
C PHE A 509 33.24 -7.40 -14.57
N ARG A 510 32.20 -8.03 -15.13
CA ARG A 510 31.84 -9.46 -14.87
C ARG A 510 32.40 -10.44 -15.91
N LYS A 511 33.02 -9.93 -16.98
CA LYS A 511 33.82 -10.70 -17.93
C LYS A 511 35.32 -10.56 -17.60
#